data_a9a9ddca9194a0a885bb53ef88c385e0
#
_entry.id   a9a9ddca9194a0a885bb53ef88c385e0
#
_cell.length_a   1.000
_cell.length_b   1.000
_cell.length_c   1.000
_cell.angle_alpha   90.00
_cell.angle_beta   90.00
_cell.angle_gamma   90.00
#
_symmetry.space_group_name_H-M   'P 1'
#
loop_
_entity.id
_entity.type
_entity.pdbx_description
1 polymer ?
#
loop_
_entity_poly.entity_id
_entity_poly.type
_entity_poly.pdbx_seq_one_letter_code
_entity_poly.pdbx_strand_id
1 'polypeptide(L)'
;LTEDLVDHGLAFLGDLRAVEPDKPWFLYLCPGACHSPHQSPPEWRERYRGRFDQGWDAWRQATFERQLAEGILPEGTELSPRPDWVPAWDDLSDDQQRVSARYMECFAAYLSHFDHHLGRLLDRLRETGELDNTLVMVLSDNGASSEGGPNGSVNDARNWNVAEMSVAEAVERIDEIGGPTIHNNYPWGWTVAGNTPFKRWKRETHEGGVCDPLIVHWPAGMAARGERRRQYSHAVDLLPTILEAIGVEMPAVIDGVEQQPVAGAGPGHNLGA
;
A
#
# COMPACT_ATOMS: atom_id res chain seq x y z
N LEU A 1 12.75 8.08 6.27
CA LEU A 1 11.49 8.10 7.05
C LEU A 1 11.02 6.68 7.41
N THR A 2 10.83 5.76 6.45
CA THR A 2 10.35 4.39 6.73
C THR A 2 11.28 3.63 7.68
N GLU A 3 12.59 3.64 7.41
CA GLU A 3 13.61 3.05 8.28
C GLU A 3 13.53 3.62 9.70
N ASP A 4 13.53 4.93 9.82
CA ASP A 4 13.47 5.66 11.08
C ASP A 4 12.20 5.32 11.90
N LEU A 5 11.03 5.23 11.25
CA LEU A 5 9.79 4.82 11.91
C LEU A 5 9.88 3.38 12.45
N VAL A 6 10.45 2.46 11.66
CA VAL A 6 10.64 1.08 12.11
C VAL A 6 11.68 1.00 13.23
N ASP A 7 12.76 1.76 13.16
CA ASP A 7 13.77 1.83 14.23
C ASP A 7 13.17 2.32 15.56
N HIS A 8 12.28 3.33 15.51
CA HIS A 8 11.53 3.77 16.70
C HIS A 8 10.57 2.69 17.20
N GLY A 9 9.88 1.98 16.32
CA GLY A 9 9.05 0.84 16.71
C GLY A 9 9.84 -0.28 17.39
N LEU A 10 11.00 -0.61 16.85
CA LEU A 10 11.91 -1.60 17.42
C LEU A 10 12.47 -1.16 18.79
N ALA A 11 12.84 0.12 18.92
CA ALA A 11 13.30 0.69 20.18
C ALA A 11 12.19 0.66 21.24
N PHE A 12 10.97 1.07 20.89
CA PHE A 12 9.79 1.00 21.77
C PHE A 12 9.57 -0.42 22.31
N LEU A 13 9.57 -1.43 21.44
CA LEU A 13 9.41 -2.82 21.85
C LEU A 13 10.56 -3.30 22.75
N GLY A 14 11.80 -2.91 22.44
CA GLY A 14 12.97 -3.24 23.23
C GLY A 14 12.91 -2.65 24.63
N ASP A 15 12.60 -1.38 24.74
CA ASP A 15 12.48 -0.67 26.02
C ASP A 15 11.34 -1.23 26.87
N LEU A 16 10.19 -1.50 26.26
CA LEU A 16 9.06 -2.10 26.95
C LEU A 16 9.42 -3.47 27.53
N ARG A 17 10.06 -4.33 26.76
CA ARG A 17 10.50 -5.66 27.23
C ARG A 17 11.56 -5.60 28.30
N ALA A 18 12.41 -4.58 28.30
CA ALA A 18 13.41 -4.38 29.34
C ALA A 18 12.80 -3.96 30.69
N VAL A 19 11.71 -3.20 30.68
CA VAL A 19 11.09 -2.63 31.88
C VAL A 19 9.90 -3.48 32.36
N GLU A 20 9.04 -3.90 31.48
CA GLU A 20 7.81 -4.66 31.74
C GLU A 20 7.67 -5.83 30.73
N PRO A 21 8.43 -6.92 30.91
CA PRO A 21 8.54 -7.99 29.90
C PRO A 21 7.22 -8.68 29.56
N ASP A 22 6.29 -8.74 30.49
CA ASP A 22 5.00 -9.43 30.33
C ASP A 22 3.85 -8.50 29.90
N LYS A 23 4.12 -7.20 29.78
CA LYS A 23 3.08 -6.22 29.44
C LYS A 23 2.62 -6.38 27.99
N PRO A 24 1.30 -6.49 27.75
CA PRO A 24 0.77 -6.44 26.39
C PRO A 24 1.06 -5.08 25.74
N TRP A 25 1.22 -5.07 24.41
CA TRP A 25 1.47 -3.85 23.66
C TRP A 25 0.61 -3.75 22.40
N PHE A 26 0.44 -2.55 21.96
CA PHE A 26 -0.19 -2.21 20.67
C PHE A 26 0.72 -1.24 19.92
N LEU A 27 1.07 -1.58 18.69
CA LEU A 27 1.87 -0.74 17.81
C LEU A 27 1.06 -0.38 16.56
N TYR A 28 0.76 0.89 16.40
CA TYR A 28 0.16 1.42 15.19
C TYR A 28 1.26 2.09 14.36
N LEU A 29 1.75 1.38 13.35
CA LEU A 29 2.87 1.80 12.50
C LEU A 29 2.33 2.31 11.17
N CYS A 30 2.45 3.62 10.93
CA CYS A 30 1.97 4.29 9.71
C CYS A 30 3.14 4.85 8.90
N PRO A 31 3.81 4.04 8.07
CA PRO A 31 4.84 4.52 7.17
C PRO A 31 4.25 5.40 6.07
N GLY A 32 5.06 6.28 5.47
CA GLY A 32 4.64 7.06 4.33
C GLY A 32 4.49 6.27 3.02
N ALA A 33 5.04 5.08 2.96
CA ALA A 33 4.94 4.21 1.79
C ALA A 33 3.53 3.57 1.73
N CYS A 34 2.89 3.57 0.53
CA CYS A 34 3.43 4.03 -0.75
C CYS A 34 2.91 5.40 -1.21
N HIS A 35 2.54 6.31 -0.31
CA HIS A 35 2.11 7.65 -0.71
C HIS A 35 3.28 8.46 -1.29
N SER A 36 3.00 9.35 -2.24
CA SER A 36 3.96 10.35 -2.72
C SER A 36 4.49 11.22 -1.55
N PRO A 37 5.78 11.61 -1.57
CA PRO A 37 6.79 11.36 -2.61
C PRO A 37 7.39 9.95 -2.53
N HIS A 38 7.59 9.33 -3.70
CA HIS A 38 8.18 8.00 -3.80
C HIS A 38 9.70 8.07 -3.66
N GLN A 39 10.17 8.28 -2.43
CA GLN A 39 11.59 8.49 -2.11
C GLN A 39 12.19 7.25 -1.45
N SER A 40 13.33 6.80 -1.96
CA SER A 40 14.10 5.70 -1.38
C SER A 40 15.60 5.90 -1.61
N PRO A 41 16.45 5.19 -0.84
CA PRO A 41 17.89 5.22 -1.08
C PRO A 41 18.25 4.79 -2.51
N PRO A 42 19.36 5.30 -3.08
CA PRO A 42 19.73 5.04 -4.48
C PRO A 42 19.84 3.56 -4.83
N GLU A 43 20.41 2.75 -3.93
CA GLU A 43 20.59 1.31 -4.12
C GLU A 43 19.26 0.54 -4.27
N TRP A 44 18.18 1.06 -3.72
CA TRP A 44 16.84 0.49 -3.91
C TRP A 44 16.29 0.85 -5.28
N ARG A 45 16.48 2.09 -5.73
CA ARG A 45 16.01 2.56 -7.05
C ARG A 45 16.72 1.84 -8.19
N GLU A 46 18.02 1.58 -8.05
CA GLU A 46 18.80 0.88 -9.07
C GLU A 46 18.38 -0.58 -9.29
N ARG A 47 17.76 -1.24 -8.29
CA ARG A 47 17.19 -2.60 -8.46
C ARG A 47 16.08 -2.66 -9.51
N TYR A 48 15.44 -1.54 -9.76
CA TYR A 48 14.28 -1.43 -10.66
C TYR A 48 14.60 -0.76 -11.98
N ARG A 49 15.85 -0.36 -12.21
CA ARG A 49 16.27 0.28 -13.47
C ARG A 49 15.88 -0.58 -14.69
N GLY A 50 15.11 -0.01 -15.62
CA GLY A 50 14.64 -0.68 -16.86
C GLY A 50 13.54 -1.73 -16.65
N ARG A 51 13.02 -1.90 -15.44
CA ARG A 51 12.00 -2.93 -15.15
C ARG A 51 10.61 -2.58 -15.66
N PHE A 52 10.38 -1.34 -16.06
CA PHE A 52 9.07 -0.81 -16.45
C PHE A 52 9.05 -0.24 -17.88
N ASP A 53 10.09 -0.51 -18.67
CA ASP A 53 10.20 -0.03 -20.05
C ASP A 53 9.16 -0.63 -20.99
N GLN A 54 8.56 -1.78 -20.67
CA GLN A 54 7.45 -2.38 -21.40
C GLN A 54 6.14 -1.62 -21.24
N GLY A 55 6.06 -0.69 -20.29
CA GLY A 55 4.92 0.19 -20.07
C GLY A 55 3.75 -0.40 -19.30
N TRP A 56 2.79 0.47 -19.01
CA TRP A 56 1.65 0.15 -18.15
C TRP A 56 0.63 -0.80 -18.78
N ASP A 57 0.40 -0.78 -20.10
CA ASP A 57 -0.56 -1.68 -20.72
C ASP A 57 -0.07 -3.14 -20.65
N ALA A 58 1.18 -3.38 -21.02
CA ALA A 58 1.80 -4.71 -20.93
C ALA A 58 1.93 -5.18 -19.47
N TRP A 59 2.34 -4.29 -18.56
CA TRP A 59 2.41 -4.57 -17.13
C TRP A 59 1.05 -4.97 -16.56
N ARG A 60 0.01 -4.22 -16.90
CA ARG A 60 -1.36 -4.45 -16.46
C ARG A 60 -1.88 -5.80 -16.92
N GLN A 61 -1.67 -6.13 -18.18
CA GLN A 61 -2.06 -7.43 -18.74
C GLN A 61 -1.34 -8.59 -18.04
N ALA A 62 -0.03 -8.50 -17.89
CA ALA A 62 0.77 -9.54 -17.22
C ALA A 62 0.40 -9.69 -15.74
N THR A 63 0.07 -8.58 -15.07
CA THR A 63 -0.40 -8.60 -13.67
C THR A 63 -1.74 -9.31 -13.54
N PHE A 64 -2.69 -9.00 -14.43
CA PHE A 64 -3.99 -9.63 -14.46
C PHE A 64 -3.91 -11.15 -14.69
N GLU A 65 -3.11 -11.58 -15.68
CA GLU A 65 -2.88 -13.00 -15.96
C GLU A 65 -2.28 -13.75 -14.77
N ARG A 66 -1.30 -13.13 -14.09
CA ARG A 66 -0.71 -13.69 -12.88
C ARG A 66 -1.73 -13.77 -11.73
N GLN A 67 -2.56 -12.75 -11.52
CA GLN A 67 -3.60 -12.75 -10.49
C GLN A 67 -4.64 -13.86 -10.72
N LEU A 68 -5.00 -14.14 -11.98
CA LEU A 68 -5.86 -15.28 -12.33
C LEU A 68 -5.15 -16.63 -12.09
N ALA A 69 -3.91 -16.78 -12.57
CA ALA A 69 -3.14 -18.00 -12.43
C ALA A 69 -2.87 -18.37 -10.97
N GLU A 70 -2.66 -17.38 -10.13
CA GLU A 70 -2.47 -17.56 -8.69
C GLU A 70 -3.79 -17.69 -7.90
N GLY A 71 -4.95 -17.54 -8.56
CA GLY A 71 -6.26 -17.60 -7.92
C GLY A 71 -6.56 -16.41 -6.98
N ILE A 72 -5.86 -15.29 -7.15
CA ILE A 72 -6.18 -14.03 -6.46
C ILE A 72 -7.53 -13.53 -6.93
N LEU A 73 -7.75 -13.55 -8.23
CA LEU A 73 -9.03 -13.20 -8.85
C LEU A 73 -9.90 -14.45 -9.06
N PRO A 74 -11.23 -14.32 -8.96
CA PRO A 74 -12.16 -15.36 -9.38
C PRO A 74 -11.99 -15.73 -10.85
N GLU A 75 -12.24 -16.99 -11.19
CA GLU A 75 -12.36 -17.42 -12.59
C GLU A 75 -13.48 -16.63 -13.29
N GLY A 76 -13.26 -16.23 -14.53
CA GLY A 76 -14.20 -15.42 -15.29
C GLY A 76 -14.15 -13.91 -14.98
N THR A 77 -13.24 -13.46 -14.11
CA THR A 77 -13.00 -12.02 -13.95
C THR A 77 -12.50 -11.43 -15.27
N GLU A 78 -13.05 -10.29 -15.65
CA GLU A 78 -12.63 -9.55 -16.84
C GLU A 78 -11.74 -8.36 -16.45
N LEU A 79 -10.71 -8.12 -17.25
CA LEU A 79 -9.88 -6.93 -17.10
C LEU A 79 -10.68 -5.70 -17.56
N SER A 80 -10.88 -4.73 -16.67
CA SER A 80 -11.57 -3.49 -17.04
C SER A 80 -10.81 -2.74 -18.12
N PRO A 81 -11.47 -2.06 -19.07
CA PRO A 81 -10.78 -1.28 -20.10
C PRO A 81 -9.98 -0.13 -19.47
N ARG A 82 -8.86 0.22 -20.09
CA ARG A 82 -8.16 1.47 -19.77
C ARG A 82 -9.08 2.63 -20.16
N PRO A 83 -9.23 3.67 -19.33
CA PRO A 83 -10.04 4.84 -19.69
C PRO A 83 -9.51 5.54 -20.95
N ASP A 84 -10.41 6.02 -21.81
CA ASP A 84 -10.04 6.63 -23.09
C ASP A 84 -9.17 7.89 -22.96
N TRP A 85 -9.26 8.59 -21.83
CA TRP A 85 -8.44 9.79 -21.53
C TRP A 85 -7.04 9.47 -20.97
N VAL A 86 -6.74 8.21 -20.70
CA VAL A 86 -5.41 7.75 -20.34
C VAL A 86 -4.75 7.22 -21.62
N PRO A 87 -3.65 7.81 -22.10
CA PRO A 87 -3.04 7.38 -23.36
C PRO A 87 -2.56 5.93 -23.29
N ALA A 88 -2.51 5.25 -24.44
CA ALA A 88 -1.79 4.00 -24.54
C ALA A 88 -0.29 4.26 -24.36
N TRP A 89 0.43 3.27 -23.85
CA TRP A 89 1.88 3.39 -23.70
C TRP A 89 2.57 3.69 -25.05
N ASP A 90 2.14 3.02 -26.10
CA ASP A 90 2.73 3.14 -27.43
C ASP A 90 2.39 4.48 -28.14
N ASP A 91 1.42 5.23 -27.62
CA ASP A 91 1.08 6.59 -28.11
C ASP A 91 1.97 7.69 -27.49
N LEU A 92 2.79 7.32 -26.50
CA LEU A 92 3.69 8.25 -25.82
C LEU A 92 4.96 8.50 -26.65
N SER A 93 5.52 9.71 -26.54
CA SER A 93 6.88 9.98 -27.02
C SER A 93 7.93 9.23 -26.20
N ASP A 94 9.11 9.02 -26.74
CA ASP A 94 10.25 8.37 -26.07
C ASP A 94 10.57 9.02 -24.72
N ASP A 95 10.50 10.35 -24.64
CA ASP A 95 10.72 11.08 -23.40
C ASP A 95 9.62 10.84 -22.38
N GLN A 96 8.36 10.77 -22.80
CA GLN A 96 7.25 10.45 -21.89
C GLN A 96 7.38 9.01 -21.37
N GLN A 97 7.71 8.05 -22.22
CA GLN A 97 7.93 6.66 -21.82
C GLN A 97 9.08 6.57 -20.80
N ARG A 98 10.22 7.20 -21.11
CA ARG A 98 11.39 7.18 -20.24
C ARG A 98 11.12 7.75 -18.86
N VAL A 99 10.46 8.90 -18.77
CA VAL A 99 10.13 9.54 -17.49
C VAL A 99 9.07 8.74 -16.74
N SER A 100 8.06 8.23 -17.45
CA SER A 100 6.99 7.42 -16.86
C SER A 100 7.53 6.11 -16.27
N ALA A 101 8.43 5.43 -16.97
CA ALA A 101 9.13 4.25 -16.45
C ALA A 101 9.91 4.60 -15.18
N ARG A 102 10.64 5.72 -15.18
CA ARG A 102 11.43 6.18 -14.04
C ARG A 102 10.57 6.45 -12.80
N TYR A 103 9.39 7.05 -12.93
CA TYR A 103 8.47 7.24 -11.82
C TYR A 103 8.06 5.91 -11.20
N MET A 104 7.74 4.90 -12.02
CA MET A 104 7.32 3.60 -11.52
C MET A 104 8.48 2.81 -10.88
N GLU A 105 9.69 2.92 -11.40
CA GLU A 105 10.89 2.39 -10.76
C GLU A 105 11.05 2.91 -9.32
N CYS A 106 10.83 4.20 -9.12
CA CYS A 106 10.94 4.84 -7.81
C CYS A 106 9.81 4.41 -6.86
N PHE A 107 8.58 4.23 -7.37
CA PHE A 107 7.47 3.69 -6.60
C PHE A 107 7.74 2.26 -6.14
N ALA A 108 8.17 1.38 -7.05
CA ALA A 108 8.49 -0.02 -6.75
C ALA A 108 9.65 -0.12 -5.75
N ALA A 109 10.66 0.72 -5.89
CA ALA A 109 11.77 0.82 -4.95
C ALA A 109 11.32 1.25 -3.55
N TYR A 110 10.40 2.22 -3.48
CA TYR A 110 9.85 2.71 -2.22
C TYR A 110 9.02 1.65 -1.50
N LEU A 111 8.17 0.92 -2.24
CA LEU A 111 7.41 -0.20 -1.71
C LEU A 111 8.33 -1.31 -1.19
N SER A 112 9.34 -1.71 -1.96
CA SER A 112 10.29 -2.76 -1.54
C SER A 112 11.16 -2.33 -0.37
N HIS A 113 11.48 -1.05 -0.25
CA HIS A 113 12.17 -0.50 0.90
C HIS A 113 11.27 -0.61 2.16
N PHE A 114 9.98 -0.32 2.04
CA PHE A 114 9.03 -0.52 3.13
C PHE A 114 8.93 -2.00 3.53
N ASP A 115 8.73 -2.90 2.57
CA ASP A 115 8.62 -4.35 2.80
C ASP A 115 9.84 -4.90 3.55
N HIS A 116 11.05 -4.47 3.16
CA HIS A 116 12.27 -4.84 3.87
C HIS A 116 12.27 -4.40 5.34
N HIS A 117 11.87 -3.17 5.62
CA HIS A 117 11.86 -2.66 6.99
C HIS A 117 10.74 -3.27 7.83
N LEU A 118 9.58 -3.58 7.24
CA LEU A 118 8.55 -4.39 7.89
C LEU A 118 9.10 -5.78 8.23
N GLY A 119 9.87 -6.39 7.32
CA GLY A 119 10.57 -7.65 7.57
C GLY A 119 11.46 -7.59 8.81
N ARG A 120 12.22 -6.50 9.04
CA ARG A 120 13.04 -6.30 10.24
C ARG A 120 12.20 -6.33 11.53
N LEU A 121 11.02 -5.73 11.52
CA LEU A 121 10.10 -5.78 12.67
C LEU A 121 9.61 -7.21 12.93
N LEU A 122 9.20 -7.93 11.88
CA LEU A 122 8.75 -9.31 12.00
C LEU A 122 9.89 -10.24 12.45
N ASP A 123 11.11 -10.03 11.97
CA ASP A 123 12.29 -10.79 12.40
C ASP A 123 12.57 -10.56 13.88
N ARG A 124 12.48 -9.33 14.36
CA ARG A 124 12.61 -9.03 15.78
C ARG A 124 11.59 -9.77 16.63
N LEU A 125 10.30 -9.76 16.24
CA LEU A 125 9.24 -10.49 16.93
C LEU A 125 9.49 -12.02 16.91
N ARG A 126 10.06 -12.53 15.84
CA ARG A 126 10.46 -13.95 15.75
C ARG A 126 11.61 -14.28 16.69
N GLU A 127 12.65 -13.44 16.73
CA GLU A 127 13.81 -13.59 17.62
C GLU A 127 13.43 -13.57 19.10
N THR A 128 12.45 -12.74 19.48
CA THR A 128 11.94 -12.66 20.85
C THR A 128 10.88 -13.72 21.17
N GLY A 129 10.48 -14.53 20.19
CA GLY A 129 9.44 -15.57 20.38
C GLY A 129 8.02 -15.01 20.46
N GLU A 130 7.80 -13.77 20.08
CA GLU A 130 6.49 -13.09 20.20
C GLU A 130 5.65 -13.16 18.92
N LEU A 131 6.25 -13.45 17.76
CA LEU A 131 5.57 -13.38 16.45
C LEU A 131 4.32 -14.27 16.39
N ASP A 132 4.41 -15.48 16.93
CA ASP A 132 3.30 -16.43 16.87
C ASP A 132 2.06 -15.96 17.65
N ASN A 133 2.28 -15.19 18.72
CA ASN A 133 1.20 -14.61 19.55
C ASN A 133 1.01 -13.11 19.32
N THR A 134 1.43 -12.60 18.18
CA THR A 134 1.18 -11.23 17.74
C THR A 134 0.19 -11.23 16.60
N LEU A 135 -0.94 -10.53 16.76
CA LEU A 135 -1.85 -10.24 15.68
C LEU A 135 -1.25 -9.12 14.81
N VAL A 136 -0.76 -9.49 13.63
CA VAL A 136 -0.23 -8.54 12.65
C VAL A 136 -1.27 -8.30 11.57
N MET A 137 -1.63 -7.02 11.35
CA MET A 137 -2.50 -6.59 10.25
C MET A 137 -1.74 -5.61 9.36
N VAL A 138 -1.69 -5.90 8.06
CA VAL A 138 -1.08 -5.02 7.06
C VAL A 138 -2.12 -4.70 6.00
N LEU A 139 -2.41 -3.42 5.79
CA LEU A 139 -3.43 -2.98 4.85
C LEU A 139 -3.01 -1.71 4.11
N SER A 140 -3.61 -1.50 2.94
CA SER A 140 -3.66 -0.20 2.28
C SER A 140 -4.95 0.52 2.68
N ASP A 141 -4.93 1.84 2.74
CA ASP A 141 -6.07 2.67 3.15
C ASP A 141 -6.93 3.14 1.97
N ASN A 142 -6.39 3.04 0.76
CA ASN A 142 -7.07 3.36 -0.50
C ASN A 142 -6.31 2.79 -1.71
N GLY A 143 -6.98 2.78 -2.84
CA GLY A 143 -6.37 2.41 -4.12
C GLY A 143 -5.27 3.35 -4.59
N ALA A 144 -4.64 3.02 -5.72
CA ALA A 144 -3.51 3.76 -6.28
C ALA A 144 -3.82 5.24 -6.50
N SER A 145 -2.82 6.10 -6.26
CA SER A 145 -2.96 7.56 -6.41
C SER A 145 -3.00 7.97 -7.88
N SER A 146 -3.89 8.90 -8.22
CA SER A 146 -3.93 9.59 -9.52
C SER A 146 -3.40 11.03 -9.43
N GLU A 147 -2.83 11.40 -8.29
CA GLU A 147 -2.46 12.77 -7.96
C GLU A 147 -1.26 13.29 -8.77
N GLY A 148 -0.48 12.38 -9.38
CA GLY A 148 0.58 12.74 -10.33
C GLY A 148 0.08 13.28 -11.68
N GLY A 149 -1.23 13.19 -11.94
CA GLY A 149 -1.81 13.70 -13.20
C GLY A 149 -1.48 12.84 -14.42
N PRO A 150 -1.72 13.37 -15.64
CA PRO A 150 -1.52 12.61 -16.86
C PRO A 150 -0.06 12.26 -17.16
N ASN A 151 0.88 13.10 -16.75
CA ASN A 151 2.32 12.99 -17.08
C ASN A 151 3.21 12.62 -15.89
N GLY A 152 2.63 12.41 -14.70
CA GLY A 152 3.40 12.34 -13.47
C GLY A 152 3.91 13.72 -13.02
N SER A 153 4.60 13.77 -11.89
CA SER A 153 5.10 15.02 -11.35
C SER A 153 6.43 14.84 -10.63
N VAL A 154 7.33 15.80 -10.74
CA VAL A 154 8.50 15.94 -9.88
C VAL A 154 8.22 16.88 -8.69
N ASN A 155 7.03 17.48 -8.65
CA ASN A 155 6.58 18.31 -7.55
C ASN A 155 5.04 18.33 -7.49
N ASP A 156 4.45 17.45 -6.70
CA ASP A 156 3.00 17.34 -6.54
C ASP A 156 2.31 18.65 -6.12
N ALA A 157 2.99 19.51 -5.36
CA ALA A 157 2.42 20.79 -4.96
C ALA A 157 2.08 21.69 -6.15
N ARG A 158 2.74 21.52 -7.28
CA ARG A 158 2.41 22.27 -8.53
C ARG A 158 1.08 21.79 -9.11
N ASN A 159 0.82 20.47 -9.12
CA ASN A 159 -0.44 19.93 -9.59
C ASN A 159 -1.63 20.45 -8.76
N TRP A 160 -1.46 20.54 -7.46
CA TRP A 160 -2.48 21.12 -6.55
C TRP A 160 -2.72 22.61 -6.82
N ASN A 161 -1.75 23.32 -7.34
CA ASN A 161 -1.86 24.74 -7.70
C ASN A 161 -2.16 24.94 -9.20
N VAL A 162 -2.64 23.90 -9.90
CA VAL A 162 -3.03 23.94 -11.32
C VAL A 162 -1.87 24.38 -12.24
N ALA A 163 -0.63 24.18 -11.81
CA ALA A 163 0.56 24.45 -12.60
C ALA A 163 1.06 23.15 -13.23
N GLU A 164 0.69 22.91 -14.48
CA GLU A 164 1.15 21.72 -15.19
C GLU A 164 2.67 21.68 -15.30
N MET A 165 3.21 20.48 -15.13
CA MET A 165 4.62 20.22 -15.42
C MET A 165 4.80 19.76 -16.86
N SER A 166 5.81 20.31 -17.51
CA SER A 166 6.21 19.81 -18.82
C SER A 166 7.02 18.52 -18.67
N VAL A 167 6.87 17.62 -19.65
CA VAL A 167 7.69 16.40 -19.75
C VAL A 167 9.17 16.77 -19.86
N ALA A 168 9.51 17.84 -20.59
CA ALA A 168 10.89 18.31 -20.73
C ALA A 168 11.55 18.65 -19.38
N GLU A 169 10.82 19.33 -18.47
CA GLU A 169 11.31 19.61 -17.12
C GLU A 169 11.57 18.32 -16.31
N ALA A 170 10.70 17.33 -16.44
CA ALA A 170 10.89 16.04 -15.79
C ALA A 170 12.08 15.26 -16.38
N VAL A 171 12.31 15.36 -17.68
CA VAL A 171 13.47 14.78 -18.38
C VAL A 171 14.79 15.40 -17.88
N GLU A 172 14.84 16.71 -17.75
CA GLU A 172 16.02 17.41 -17.23
C GLU A 172 16.41 16.96 -15.81
N ARG A 173 15.43 16.49 -15.03
CA ARG A 173 15.59 16.09 -13.63
C ARG A 173 15.44 14.60 -13.40
N ILE A 174 15.49 13.77 -14.45
CA ILE A 174 15.14 12.33 -14.39
C ILE A 174 15.99 11.57 -13.37
N ASP A 175 17.25 11.91 -13.21
CA ASP A 175 18.16 11.25 -12.26
C ASP A 175 17.92 11.67 -10.80
N GLU A 176 17.25 12.79 -10.59
CA GLU A 176 16.85 13.25 -9.26
C GLU A 176 15.55 12.56 -8.78
N ILE A 177 14.72 12.02 -9.69
CA ILE A 177 13.44 11.38 -9.36
C ILE A 177 13.65 10.25 -8.36
N GLY A 178 12.85 10.30 -7.27
CA GLY A 178 12.97 9.38 -6.15
C GLY A 178 14.02 9.79 -5.10
N GLY A 179 14.73 10.87 -5.34
CA GLY A 179 15.69 11.48 -4.41
C GLY A 179 15.04 12.48 -3.44
N PRO A 180 15.80 12.96 -2.45
CA PRO A 180 15.26 13.78 -1.35
C PRO A 180 14.83 15.20 -1.77
N THR A 181 15.23 15.65 -2.96
CA THR A 181 14.92 16.99 -3.49
C THR A 181 13.68 17.03 -4.39
N ILE A 182 13.08 15.85 -4.65
CA ILE A 182 11.95 15.68 -5.55
C ILE A 182 10.75 15.18 -4.77
N HIS A 183 9.61 15.83 -4.95
CA HIS A 183 8.30 15.36 -4.46
C HIS A 183 7.53 14.72 -5.62
N ASN A 184 7.97 13.51 -6.02
CA ASN A 184 7.49 12.87 -7.24
C ASN A 184 6.25 11.99 -7.03
N ASN A 185 5.44 11.92 -8.08
CA ASN A 185 4.35 10.96 -8.22
C ASN A 185 4.28 10.46 -9.67
N TYR A 186 3.74 9.25 -9.88
CA TYR A 186 3.65 8.63 -11.19
C TYR A 186 2.40 9.09 -11.99
N PRO A 187 2.40 8.93 -13.34
CA PRO A 187 1.26 9.31 -14.18
C PRO A 187 0.08 8.34 -14.08
N TRP A 188 -1.10 8.79 -14.55
CA TRP A 188 -2.36 8.01 -14.55
C TRP A 188 -2.26 6.61 -15.16
N GLY A 189 -1.41 6.41 -16.17
CA GLY A 189 -1.22 5.07 -16.75
C GLY A 189 -0.78 4.05 -15.72
N TRP A 190 0.15 4.41 -14.84
CA TRP A 190 0.59 3.58 -13.73
C TRP A 190 -0.45 3.48 -12.61
N THR A 191 -1.28 4.51 -12.41
CA THR A 191 -2.43 4.43 -11.50
C THR A 191 -3.40 3.33 -11.95
N VAL A 192 -3.73 3.30 -13.24
CA VAL A 192 -4.60 2.25 -13.83
C VAL A 192 -3.96 0.87 -13.69
N ALA A 193 -2.67 0.75 -13.95
CA ALA A 193 -1.95 -0.52 -13.81
C ALA A 193 -1.87 -0.99 -12.35
N GLY A 194 -1.68 -0.08 -11.40
CA GLY A 194 -1.61 -0.37 -9.97
C GLY A 194 -2.92 -0.89 -9.37
N ASN A 195 -4.06 -0.56 -9.98
CA ASN A 195 -5.39 -0.99 -9.53
C ASN A 195 -5.95 -2.20 -10.29
N THR A 196 -5.13 -2.92 -11.04
CA THR A 196 -5.55 -4.10 -11.79
C THR A 196 -6.27 -5.13 -10.91
N PRO A 197 -7.48 -5.61 -11.28
CA PRO A 197 -8.19 -5.42 -12.55
C PRO A 197 -9.22 -4.29 -12.52
N PHE A 198 -9.31 -3.55 -11.43
CA PHE A 198 -10.41 -2.65 -11.12
C PHE A 198 -10.42 -1.37 -11.97
N LYS A 199 -11.59 -0.71 -11.98
CA LYS A 199 -11.77 0.64 -12.53
C LYS A 199 -11.49 1.68 -11.48
N ARG A 200 -10.97 2.83 -11.92
CA ARG A 200 -10.74 4.00 -11.10
C ARG A 200 -9.63 3.79 -10.06
N TRP A 201 -9.56 4.65 -9.06
CA TRP A 201 -8.41 4.83 -8.18
C TRP A 201 -8.80 5.58 -6.90
N LYS A 202 -7.85 5.85 -6.04
CA LYS A 202 -8.01 6.70 -4.84
C LYS A 202 -8.92 7.90 -5.13
N ARG A 203 -9.82 8.24 -4.19
CA ARG A 203 -10.86 9.29 -4.23
C ARG A 203 -12.13 8.92 -4.99
N GLU A 204 -12.18 7.77 -5.62
CA GLU A 204 -13.36 7.28 -6.32
C GLU A 204 -14.02 6.15 -5.49
N THR A 205 -15.34 6.06 -5.59
CA THR A 205 -16.13 5.02 -4.90
C THR A 205 -16.21 3.69 -5.67
N HIS A 206 -15.45 3.57 -6.75
CA HIS A 206 -15.26 2.32 -7.49
C HIS A 206 -14.27 1.40 -6.77
N GLU A 207 -14.29 0.11 -7.10
CA GLU A 207 -13.40 -0.89 -6.48
C GLU A 207 -11.92 -0.50 -6.54
N GLY A 208 -11.45 0.14 -7.60
CA GLY A 208 -10.08 0.63 -7.69
C GLY A 208 -9.73 1.75 -6.70
N GLY A 209 -10.72 2.32 -6.02
CA GLY A 209 -10.50 3.32 -4.97
C GLY A 209 -10.72 2.79 -3.55
N VAL A 210 -11.49 1.70 -3.39
CA VAL A 210 -11.97 1.23 -2.08
C VAL A 210 -11.77 -0.26 -1.81
N CYS A 211 -11.35 -1.03 -2.80
CA CYS A 211 -11.08 -2.47 -2.64
C CYS A 211 -9.59 -2.70 -2.46
N ASP A 212 -9.15 -2.65 -1.21
CA ASP A 212 -7.74 -2.68 -0.84
C ASP A 212 -7.37 -4.00 -0.16
N PRO A 213 -6.11 -4.45 -0.28
CA PRO A 213 -5.68 -5.68 0.33
C PRO A 213 -5.55 -5.54 1.85
N LEU A 214 -5.96 -6.60 2.57
CA LEU A 214 -5.68 -6.80 3.99
C LEU A 214 -4.97 -8.13 4.18
N ILE A 215 -3.84 -8.11 4.86
CA ILE A 215 -3.11 -9.30 5.29
C ILE A 215 -3.24 -9.42 6.80
N VAL A 216 -3.66 -10.60 7.28
CA VAL A 216 -3.75 -10.91 8.71
C VAL A 216 -2.86 -12.10 9.01
N HIS A 217 -1.98 -11.97 10.01
CA HIS A 217 -1.10 -13.02 10.47
C HIS A 217 -1.18 -13.14 12.00
N TRP A 218 -1.63 -14.28 12.49
CA TRP A 218 -1.70 -14.58 13.93
C TRP A 218 -1.71 -16.09 14.17
N PRO A 219 -0.56 -16.76 14.13
CA PRO A 219 -0.46 -18.23 14.23
C PRO A 219 -1.12 -18.83 15.46
N ALA A 220 -1.00 -18.18 16.64
CA ALA A 220 -1.58 -18.69 17.87
C ALA A 220 -3.11 -18.57 17.92
N GLY A 221 -3.70 -17.58 17.25
CA GLY A 221 -5.13 -17.28 17.29
C GLY A 221 -5.92 -17.75 16.07
N MET A 222 -5.25 -18.12 14.97
CA MET A 222 -5.90 -18.48 13.71
C MET A 222 -5.41 -19.84 13.20
N ALA A 223 -6.35 -20.71 12.83
CA ALA A 223 -6.02 -21.98 12.19
C ALA A 223 -5.61 -21.84 10.71
N ALA A 224 -6.06 -20.76 10.05
CA ALA A 224 -5.76 -20.46 8.65
C ALA A 224 -4.25 -20.29 8.39
N ARG A 225 -3.77 -20.80 7.24
CA ARG A 225 -2.36 -20.75 6.87
C ARG A 225 -2.24 -20.40 5.38
N GLY A 226 -2.05 -19.09 5.10
CA GLY A 226 -1.90 -18.60 3.73
C GLY A 226 -3.17 -18.68 2.88
N GLU A 227 -4.32 -18.78 3.51
CA GLU A 227 -5.60 -18.81 2.83
C GLU A 227 -5.98 -17.43 2.30
N ARG A 228 -6.64 -17.43 1.14
CA ARG A 228 -7.23 -16.22 0.56
C ARG A 228 -8.71 -16.17 0.90
N ARG A 229 -9.12 -15.10 1.56
CA ARG A 229 -10.51 -14.85 1.93
C ARG A 229 -11.11 -13.81 0.98
N ARG A 230 -12.38 -13.99 0.62
CA ARG A 230 -13.12 -13.11 -0.30
C ARG A 230 -14.37 -12.52 0.33
N GLN A 231 -14.52 -12.68 1.63
CA GLN A 231 -15.61 -12.04 2.35
C GLN A 231 -15.43 -10.52 2.29
N TYR A 232 -16.54 -9.81 2.17
CA TYR A 232 -16.53 -8.37 2.31
C TYR A 232 -16.13 -8.01 3.75
N SER A 233 -15.21 -7.06 3.88
CA SER A 233 -14.84 -6.44 5.16
C SER A 233 -14.62 -4.96 4.94
N HIS A 234 -14.80 -4.18 5.98
CA HIS A 234 -14.62 -2.74 5.96
C HIS A 234 -13.62 -2.33 7.04
N ALA A 235 -12.93 -1.19 6.87
CA ALA A 235 -11.96 -0.71 7.86
C ALA A 235 -12.57 -0.54 9.27
N VAL A 236 -13.88 -0.30 9.38
CA VAL A 236 -14.59 -0.23 10.67
C VAL A 236 -14.64 -1.57 11.41
N ASP A 237 -14.42 -2.70 10.71
CA ASP A 237 -14.43 -4.03 11.30
C ASP A 237 -13.11 -4.36 12.01
N LEU A 238 -12.05 -3.58 11.76
CA LEU A 238 -10.72 -3.83 12.35
C LEU A 238 -10.73 -3.69 13.87
N LEU A 239 -11.27 -2.59 14.39
CA LEU A 239 -11.29 -2.36 15.83
C LEU A 239 -12.11 -3.41 16.60
N PRO A 240 -13.35 -3.75 16.23
CA PRO A 240 -14.09 -4.84 16.86
C PRO A 240 -13.34 -6.19 16.79
N THR A 241 -12.72 -6.49 15.65
CA THR A 241 -11.92 -7.72 15.49
C THR A 241 -10.72 -7.78 16.43
N ILE A 242 -10.00 -6.67 16.58
CA ILE A 242 -8.86 -6.58 17.51
C ILE A 242 -9.36 -6.76 18.95
N LEU A 243 -10.42 -6.06 19.35
CA LEU A 243 -10.97 -6.14 20.71
C LEU A 243 -11.42 -7.56 21.05
N GLU A 244 -12.12 -8.23 20.13
CA GLU A 244 -12.50 -9.64 20.30
C GLU A 244 -11.29 -10.55 20.43
N ALA A 245 -10.28 -10.38 19.57
CA ALA A 245 -9.05 -11.18 19.59
C ALA A 245 -8.30 -11.09 20.93
N ILE A 246 -8.34 -9.93 21.58
CA ILE A 246 -7.71 -9.72 22.89
C ILE A 246 -8.67 -9.90 24.09
N GLY A 247 -9.93 -10.27 23.86
CA GLY A 247 -10.91 -10.51 24.92
C GLY A 247 -11.38 -9.25 25.65
N VAL A 248 -11.38 -8.09 25.00
CA VAL A 248 -11.82 -6.81 25.54
C VAL A 248 -13.17 -6.41 24.95
N GLU A 249 -14.14 -6.12 25.79
CA GLU A 249 -15.45 -5.62 25.35
C GLU A 249 -15.34 -4.18 24.80
N MET A 250 -16.07 -3.91 23.75
CA MET A 250 -16.17 -2.55 23.22
C MET A 250 -16.80 -1.64 24.27
N PRO A 251 -16.14 -0.56 24.70
CA PRO A 251 -16.73 0.35 25.69
C PRO A 251 -17.97 1.05 25.12
N ALA A 252 -19.04 1.13 25.91
CA ALA A 252 -20.27 1.79 25.51
C ALA A 252 -20.11 3.32 25.36
N VAL A 253 -19.13 3.90 26.06
CA VAL A 253 -18.83 5.34 26.03
C VAL A 253 -17.32 5.53 25.99
N ILE A 254 -16.83 6.36 25.08
CA ILE A 254 -15.43 6.80 25.01
C ILE A 254 -15.41 8.33 25.08
N ASP A 255 -14.70 8.89 26.05
CA ASP A 255 -14.56 10.34 26.27
C ASP A 255 -15.92 11.08 26.30
N GLY A 256 -16.94 10.45 26.91
CA GLY A 256 -18.29 11.00 27.01
C GLY A 256 -19.16 10.85 25.75
N VAL A 257 -18.65 10.20 24.71
CA VAL A 257 -19.38 9.93 23.46
C VAL A 257 -19.88 8.48 23.46
N GLU A 258 -21.20 8.29 23.33
CA GLU A 258 -21.76 6.95 23.15
C GLU A 258 -21.24 6.30 21.87
N GLN A 259 -20.77 5.07 22.01
CA GLN A 259 -20.30 4.25 20.89
C GLN A 259 -21.48 3.46 20.34
N GLN A 260 -21.79 3.68 19.07
CA GLN A 260 -22.80 2.88 18.38
C GLN A 260 -22.09 1.82 17.54
N PRO A 261 -22.38 0.53 17.74
CA PRO A 261 -21.88 -0.50 16.82
C PRO A 261 -22.42 -0.19 15.42
N VAL A 262 -21.52 -0.16 14.44
CA VAL A 262 -21.93 -0.01 13.04
C VAL A 262 -22.82 -1.20 12.68
N ALA A 263 -23.99 -0.92 12.09
CA ALA A 263 -24.92 -1.97 11.67
C ALA A 263 -24.21 -2.88 10.64
N GLY A 264 -23.91 -4.12 11.05
CA GLY A 264 -23.10 -5.08 10.29
C GLY A 264 -21.95 -5.69 11.08
N ALA A 265 -21.49 -5.04 12.13
CA ALA A 265 -20.52 -5.60 13.10
C ALA A 265 -21.25 -6.51 14.11
N GLY A 266 -21.97 -7.52 13.62
CA GLY A 266 -22.53 -8.57 14.46
C GLY A 266 -21.51 -9.70 14.68
N PRO A 267 -21.68 -10.54 15.72
CA PRO A 267 -20.88 -11.75 15.90
C PRO A 267 -21.04 -12.64 14.65
N GLY A 268 -20.05 -12.73 13.82
CA GLY A 268 -20.04 -13.42 12.52
C GLY A 268 -19.48 -12.60 11.36
N HIS A 269 -19.21 -11.32 11.54
CA HIS A 269 -18.50 -10.48 10.56
C HIS A 269 -17.01 -10.29 10.90
N ASN A 270 -16.51 -11.00 11.90
CA ASN A 270 -15.13 -10.92 12.31
C ASN A 270 -14.20 -11.60 11.30
N LEU A 271 -13.06 -10.98 11.04
CA LEU A 271 -12.03 -11.45 10.11
C LEU A 271 -11.46 -12.85 10.45
N GLY A 272 -11.85 -13.44 11.57
CA GLY A 272 -11.39 -14.72 12.09
C GLY A 272 -12.40 -15.89 11.98
N ALA A 273 -13.61 -15.68 11.44
CA ALA A 273 -14.60 -16.74 11.26
C ALA A 273 -14.43 -17.48 9.94
#